data_7775f82e0785e8ef153b6c507776fea8
#
_entry.id   7775f82e0785e8ef153b6c507776fea8
#
_cell.length_a   1.000
_cell.length_b   1.000
_cell.length_c   1.000
_cell.angle_alpha   90.00
_cell.angle_beta   90.00
_cell.angle_gamma   90.00
#
_symmetry.space_group_name_H-M   'P 1'
#
loop_
_entity.id
_entity.type
_entity.pdbx_description
1 polymer ?
#
loop_
_entity_poly.entity_id
_entity_poly.type
_entity_poly.pdbx_seq_one_letter_code
_entity_poly.pdbx_strand_id
1 'polypeptide(L)'
;SLCLKAFAVLGISGVLALILYWIFSIYWYDTVFQFGILLYIAFLFWGLLCKVANDSQFRLEQAVYERMSLEDRMTGLKNRKAFEKYLQDCARDVEGMKDAELIFIQMEDLREFNDTYGMSVGDESVIGTAGCVKRAGALAGEGVRCFRVSGNEFAAVMTGQDGGDI
;
A
#
# COMPACT_ATOMS: atom_id res chain seq x y z
N SER A 1 0.64 26.09 -10.86
CA SER A 1 -0.56 25.49 -10.32
C SER A 1 -1.77 25.77 -11.20
N LEU A 2 -2.58 24.75 -11.41
CA LEU A 2 -3.72 24.80 -12.34
C LEU A 2 -4.77 25.84 -11.92
N CYS A 3 -5.03 25.97 -10.60
CA CYS A 3 -5.94 26.98 -10.06
C CYS A 3 -5.52 28.42 -10.42
N LEU A 4 -4.23 28.72 -10.39
CA LEU A 4 -3.74 30.05 -10.73
C LEU A 4 -4.01 30.38 -12.20
N LYS A 5 -3.86 29.39 -13.10
CA LYS A 5 -4.15 29.54 -14.54
C LYS A 5 -5.66 29.76 -14.76
N ALA A 6 -6.52 29.02 -14.04
CA ALA A 6 -7.96 29.19 -14.12
C ALA A 6 -8.42 30.58 -13.65
N PHE A 7 -7.88 31.10 -12.55
CA PHE A 7 -8.15 32.47 -12.09
C PHE A 7 -7.66 33.52 -13.07
N ALA A 8 -6.50 33.30 -13.71
CA ALA A 8 -5.99 34.20 -14.73
C ALA A 8 -6.92 34.29 -15.94
N VAL A 9 -7.45 33.15 -16.42
CA VAL A 9 -8.43 33.11 -17.54
C VAL A 9 -9.68 33.90 -17.19
N LEU A 10 -10.24 33.69 -15.98
CA LEU A 10 -11.42 34.43 -15.54
C LEU A 10 -11.16 35.93 -15.44
N GLY A 11 -10.02 36.34 -14.83
CA GLY A 11 -9.63 37.75 -14.72
C GLY A 11 -9.44 38.42 -16.07
N ILE A 12 -8.74 37.77 -16.99
CA ILE A 12 -8.51 38.28 -18.34
C ILE A 12 -9.83 38.46 -19.11
N SER A 13 -10.74 37.45 -19.03
CA SER A 13 -12.05 37.56 -19.69
C SER A 13 -12.91 38.67 -19.13
N GLY A 14 -12.89 38.90 -17.81
CA GLY A 14 -13.59 40.01 -17.16
C GLY A 14 -13.05 41.39 -17.57
N VAL A 15 -11.72 41.55 -17.57
CA VAL A 15 -11.07 42.80 -18.02
C VAL A 15 -11.39 43.07 -19.51
N LEU A 16 -11.31 42.03 -20.34
CA LEU A 16 -11.64 42.15 -21.78
C LEU A 16 -13.10 42.54 -22.00
N ALA A 17 -14.02 41.98 -21.24
CA ALA A 17 -15.44 42.35 -21.30
C ALA A 17 -15.67 43.81 -20.91
N LEU A 18 -14.99 44.31 -19.88
CA LEU A 18 -15.05 45.74 -19.47
C LEU A 18 -14.48 46.66 -20.55
N ILE A 19 -13.39 46.29 -21.20
CA ILE A 19 -12.79 47.06 -22.31
C ILE A 19 -13.74 47.12 -23.49
N LEU A 20 -14.34 46.00 -23.88
CA LEU A 20 -15.30 45.91 -24.99
C LEU A 20 -16.55 46.76 -24.71
N TYR A 21 -17.06 46.74 -23.48
CA TYR A 21 -18.19 47.56 -23.09
C TYR A 21 -17.86 49.07 -23.11
N TRP A 22 -16.72 49.47 -22.55
CA TRP A 22 -16.43 50.87 -22.32
C TRP A 22 -15.88 51.59 -23.55
N ILE A 23 -15.05 50.91 -24.36
CA ILE A 23 -14.35 51.52 -25.50
C ILE A 23 -15.16 51.37 -26.78
N PHE A 24 -15.79 50.20 -27.01
CA PHE A 24 -16.42 49.91 -28.27
C PHE A 24 -17.95 49.94 -28.26
N SER A 25 -18.61 50.13 -27.08
CA SER A 25 -20.07 50.04 -26.90
C SER A 25 -20.68 48.81 -27.61
N ILE A 26 -19.94 47.71 -27.64
CA ILE A 26 -20.31 46.47 -28.32
C ILE A 26 -21.23 45.66 -27.39
N TYR A 27 -22.45 45.36 -27.84
CA TYR A 27 -23.42 44.56 -27.09
C TYR A 27 -23.02 43.10 -26.86
N TRP A 28 -21.86 42.66 -27.37
CA TRP A 28 -21.34 41.28 -27.26
C TRP A 28 -20.45 41.03 -26.04
N TYR A 29 -20.26 41.99 -25.15
CA TYR A 29 -19.44 41.85 -23.95
C TYR A 29 -19.95 40.71 -23.06
N ASP A 30 -21.27 40.51 -22.98
CA ASP A 30 -21.94 39.46 -22.22
C ASP A 30 -21.58 38.08 -22.74
N THR A 31 -21.57 37.89 -24.03
CA THR A 31 -21.17 36.67 -24.71
C THR A 31 -19.68 36.31 -24.41
N VAL A 32 -18.77 37.30 -24.46
CA VAL A 32 -17.34 37.08 -24.16
C VAL A 32 -17.15 36.64 -22.71
N PHE A 33 -17.90 37.24 -21.80
CA PHE A 33 -17.86 36.87 -20.38
C PHE A 33 -18.41 35.45 -20.14
N GLN A 34 -19.51 35.09 -20.79
CA GLN A 34 -20.08 33.74 -20.71
C GLN A 34 -19.12 32.68 -21.23
N PHE A 35 -18.43 32.91 -22.36
CA PHE A 35 -17.37 32.01 -22.86
C PHE A 35 -16.19 31.90 -21.87
N GLY A 36 -15.82 32.99 -21.22
CA GLY A 36 -14.78 32.97 -20.18
C GLY A 36 -15.16 32.07 -18.98
N ILE A 37 -16.42 32.15 -18.53
CA ILE A 37 -16.92 31.30 -17.45
C ILE A 37 -16.95 29.81 -17.88
N LEU A 38 -17.39 29.50 -19.09
CA LEU A 38 -17.40 28.13 -19.61
C LEU A 38 -16.01 27.52 -19.68
N LEU A 39 -15.04 28.29 -20.17
CA LEU A 39 -13.64 27.87 -20.19
C LEU A 39 -13.08 27.67 -18.79
N TYR A 40 -13.41 28.53 -17.85
CA TYR A 40 -13.02 28.40 -16.46
C TYR A 40 -13.55 27.09 -15.83
N ILE A 41 -14.86 26.80 -16.03
CA ILE A 41 -15.49 25.56 -15.53
C ILE A 41 -14.85 24.33 -16.19
N ALA A 42 -14.63 24.35 -17.50
CA ALA A 42 -13.99 23.26 -18.23
C ALA A 42 -12.56 23.00 -17.70
N PHE A 43 -11.81 24.06 -17.40
CA PHE A 43 -10.46 23.96 -16.84
C PHE A 43 -10.44 23.37 -15.43
N LEU A 44 -11.42 23.74 -14.58
CA LEU A 44 -11.58 23.16 -13.24
C LEU A 44 -11.95 21.68 -13.32
N PHE A 45 -12.87 21.34 -14.22
CA PHE A 45 -13.32 19.96 -14.43
C PHE A 45 -12.17 19.08 -14.94
N TRP A 46 -11.40 19.57 -15.91
CA TRP A 46 -10.19 18.89 -16.38
C TRP A 46 -9.17 18.65 -15.26
N GLY A 47 -8.97 19.65 -14.40
CA GLY A 47 -8.09 19.51 -13.24
C GLY A 47 -8.53 18.44 -12.25
N LEU A 48 -9.85 18.35 -12.00
CA LEU A 48 -10.41 17.31 -11.15
C LEU A 48 -10.24 15.92 -11.78
N LEU A 49 -10.51 15.77 -13.08
CA LEU A 49 -10.32 14.49 -13.78
C LEU A 49 -8.85 14.04 -13.73
N CYS A 50 -7.92 14.93 -14.01
CA CYS A 50 -6.49 14.61 -13.93
C CYS A 50 -6.07 14.20 -12.51
N LYS A 51 -6.61 14.86 -11.47
CA LYS A 51 -6.32 14.51 -10.09
C LYS A 51 -6.85 13.12 -9.74
N VAL A 52 -8.11 12.83 -10.07
CA VAL A 52 -8.73 11.52 -9.81
C VAL A 52 -8.00 10.41 -10.57
N ALA A 53 -7.63 10.63 -11.83
CA ALA A 53 -6.88 9.66 -12.62
C ALA A 53 -5.51 9.36 -12.00
N ASN A 54 -4.79 10.40 -11.56
CA ASN A 54 -3.47 10.25 -10.95
C ASN A 54 -3.53 9.53 -9.59
N ASP A 55 -4.52 9.86 -8.75
CA ASP A 55 -4.72 9.22 -7.45
C ASP A 55 -5.11 7.73 -7.61
N SER A 56 -5.85 7.38 -8.65
CA SER A 56 -6.24 5.99 -8.92
C SER A 56 -5.04 5.15 -9.40
N GLN A 57 -4.18 5.69 -10.26
CA GLN A 57 -2.96 5.01 -10.69
C GLN A 57 -2.00 4.76 -9.53
N PHE A 58 -1.77 5.76 -8.69
CA PHE A 58 -0.91 5.62 -7.51
C PHE A 58 -1.41 4.53 -6.54
N ARG A 59 -2.73 4.45 -6.32
CA ARG A 59 -3.33 3.39 -5.49
C ARG A 59 -3.18 2.00 -6.12
N LEU A 60 -3.30 1.88 -7.43
CA LEU A 60 -3.11 0.62 -8.15
C LEU A 60 -1.65 0.15 -8.07
N GLU A 61 -0.70 1.04 -8.28
CA GLU A 61 0.73 0.73 -8.16
C GLU A 61 1.09 0.30 -6.73
N GLN A 62 0.58 0.98 -5.71
CA GLN A 62 0.77 0.56 -4.32
C GLN A 62 0.14 -0.81 -4.06
N ALA A 63 -1.08 -1.07 -4.52
CA ALA A 63 -1.74 -2.36 -4.34
C ALA A 63 -1.00 -3.50 -5.06
N VAL A 64 -0.42 -3.24 -6.24
CA VAL A 64 0.43 -4.21 -6.95
C VAL A 64 1.72 -4.45 -6.18
N TYR A 65 2.38 -3.39 -5.70
CA TYR A 65 3.61 -3.51 -4.92
C TYR A 65 3.38 -4.30 -3.61
N GLU A 66 2.29 -4.02 -2.90
CA GLU A 66 1.89 -4.77 -1.71
C GLU A 66 1.56 -6.24 -2.01
N ARG A 67 0.95 -6.51 -3.17
CA ARG A 67 0.71 -7.89 -3.63
C ARG A 67 1.98 -8.62 -4.00
N MET A 68 3.01 -7.94 -4.46
CA MET A 68 4.30 -8.53 -4.82
C MET A 68 5.24 -8.67 -3.63
N SER A 69 5.04 -7.91 -2.55
CA SER A 69 5.85 -8.04 -1.33
C SER A 69 5.61 -9.40 -0.69
N LEU A 70 6.69 -10.13 -0.42
CA LEU A 70 6.68 -11.40 0.31
C LEU A 70 7.08 -11.22 1.78
N GLU A 71 7.20 -9.98 2.25
CA GLU A 71 7.59 -9.63 3.61
C GLU A 71 6.48 -8.86 4.32
N ASP A 72 6.34 -9.13 5.61
CA ASP A 72 5.44 -8.40 6.50
C ASP A 72 6.12 -7.11 6.96
N ARG A 73 5.49 -5.97 6.71
CA ARG A 73 6.07 -4.64 6.97
C ARG A 73 6.29 -4.34 8.45
N MET A 74 5.48 -4.92 9.32
CA MET A 74 5.56 -4.67 10.76
C MET A 74 6.68 -5.48 11.40
N THR A 75 6.81 -6.75 11.04
CA THR A 75 7.71 -7.68 11.71
C THR A 75 8.99 -7.99 10.93
N GLY A 76 9.02 -7.70 9.62
CA GLY A 76 10.12 -8.07 8.73
C GLY A 76 10.29 -9.58 8.51
N LEU A 77 9.32 -10.40 8.96
CA LEU A 77 9.23 -11.81 8.60
C LEU A 77 8.61 -11.97 7.21
N LYS A 78 8.73 -13.15 6.63
CA LYS A 78 7.96 -13.49 5.44
C LYS A 78 6.46 -13.47 5.77
N ASN A 79 5.64 -12.96 4.85
CA ASN A 79 4.20 -12.84 5.08
C ASN A 79 3.45 -14.13 4.70
N ARG A 80 2.14 -14.13 4.96
CA ARG A 80 1.22 -15.24 4.63
C ARG A 80 1.36 -15.70 3.17
N LYS A 81 1.49 -14.77 2.24
CA LYS A 81 1.63 -15.08 0.81
C LYS A 81 2.91 -15.83 0.51
N ALA A 82 4.01 -15.43 1.17
CA ALA A 82 5.27 -16.15 1.08
C ALA A 82 5.16 -17.55 1.69
N PHE A 83 4.41 -17.71 2.78
CA PHE A 83 4.14 -19.00 3.41
C PHE A 83 3.35 -19.93 2.50
N GLU A 84 2.23 -19.47 1.94
CA GLU A 84 1.40 -20.22 1.00
C GLU A 84 2.20 -20.65 -0.24
N LYS A 85 3.00 -19.74 -0.80
CA LYS A 85 3.88 -20.05 -1.92
C LYS A 85 4.93 -21.11 -1.54
N TYR A 86 5.55 -20.96 -0.39
CA TYR A 86 6.54 -21.90 0.12
C TYR A 86 5.94 -23.31 0.28
N LEU A 87 4.75 -23.44 0.86
CA LEU A 87 4.05 -24.71 0.99
C LEU A 87 3.71 -25.33 -0.37
N GLN A 88 3.32 -24.51 -1.36
CA GLN A 88 3.07 -24.99 -2.72
C GLN A 88 4.34 -25.51 -3.41
N ASP A 89 5.46 -24.84 -3.20
CA ASP A 89 6.75 -25.25 -3.75
C ASP A 89 7.21 -26.56 -3.08
N CYS A 90 7.02 -26.68 -1.76
CA CYS A 90 7.27 -27.89 -0.98
C CYS A 90 6.40 -29.08 -1.44
N ALA A 91 5.12 -28.84 -1.73
CA ALA A 91 4.22 -29.89 -2.22
C ALA A 91 4.60 -30.47 -3.60
N ARG A 92 5.44 -29.76 -4.35
CA ARG A 92 5.99 -30.22 -5.62
C ARG A 92 7.25 -31.07 -5.48
N ASP A 93 7.99 -30.86 -4.38
CA ASP A 93 9.22 -31.56 -4.05
C ASP A 93 9.00 -32.47 -2.84
N VAL A 94 8.27 -33.58 -3.05
CA VAL A 94 7.89 -34.52 -1.98
C VAL A 94 9.12 -35.22 -1.38
N GLU A 95 10.18 -35.36 -2.13
CA GLU A 95 11.39 -36.05 -1.69
C GLU A 95 12.27 -35.21 -0.79
N GLY A 96 12.38 -33.92 -1.08
CA GLY A 96 13.10 -32.94 -0.23
C GLY A 96 12.38 -32.57 1.08
N MET A 97 11.12 -33.07 1.27
CA MET A 97 10.29 -32.75 2.43
C MET A 97 10.07 -33.91 3.39
N LYS A 98 10.78 -35.02 3.24
CA LYS A 98 10.56 -36.23 4.08
C LYS A 98 10.73 -35.98 5.58
N ASP A 99 11.53 -34.98 5.95
CA ASP A 99 11.85 -34.66 7.33
C ASP A 99 11.51 -33.18 7.66
N ALA A 100 10.50 -32.60 6.97
CA ALA A 100 10.09 -31.25 7.23
C ALA A 100 9.15 -31.16 8.43
N GLU A 101 9.45 -30.24 9.34
CA GLU A 101 8.62 -29.92 10.49
C GLU A 101 7.98 -28.54 10.33
N LEU A 102 6.70 -28.43 10.67
CA LEU A 102 5.94 -27.19 10.69
C LEU A 102 5.50 -26.88 12.12
N ILE A 103 5.95 -25.75 12.63
CA ILE A 103 5.58 -25.26 13.95
C ILE A 103 4.71 -24.02 13.78
N PHE A 104 3.50 -24.06 14.36
CA PHE A 104 2.63 -22.91 14.49
C PHE A 104 2.78 -22.29 15.89
N ILE A 105 2.87 -20.96 15.94
CA ILE A 105 3.00 -20.18 17.15
C ILE A 105 1.91 -19.14 17.13
N GLN A 106 1.05 -19.14 18.15
CA GLN A 106 -0.06 -18.20 18.29
C GLN A 106 0.13 -17.38 19.57
N MET A 107 -0.05 -16.07 19.46
CA MET A 107 -0.19 -15.20 20.64
C MET A 107 -1.64 -15.29 21.11
N GLU A 108 -1.83 -15.73 22.34
CA GLU A 108 -3.15 -15.76 22.98
C GLU A 108 -3.58 -14.34 23.39
N ASP A 109 -4.88 -14.11 23.39
CA ASP A 109 -5.55 -12.93 23.93
C ASP A 109 -5.03 -11.56 23.46
N LEU A 110 -4.40 -11.49 22.26
CA LEU A 110 -3.87 -10.24 21.71
C LEU A 110 -4.95 -9.14 21.63
N ARG A 111 -6.21 -9.53 21.39
CA ARG A 111 -7.32 -8.58 21.34
C ARG A 111 -7.62 -7.97 22.70
N GLU A 112 -7.71 -8.78 23.75
CA GLU A 112 -7.93 -8.34 25.13
C GLU A 112 -6.74 -7.49 25.62
N PHE A 113 -5.54 -7.88 25.24
CA PHE A 113 -4.31 -7.13 25.49
C PHE A 113 -4.36 -5.74 24.83
N ASN A 114 -4.79 -5.66 23.58
CA ASN A 114 -4.97 -4.39 22.86
C ASN A 114 -6.06 -3.52 23.50
N ASP A 115 -7.17 -4.11 23.93
CA ASP A 115 -8.26 -3.40 24.59
C ASP A 115 -7.83 -2.83 25.95
N THR A 116 -6.88 -3.48 26.61
CA THR A 116 -6.38 -3.09 27.95
C THR A 116 -5.24 -2.07 27.87
N TYR A 117 -4.27 -2.29 26.99
CA TYR A 117 -3.01 -1.51 26.93
C TYR A 117 -2.88 -0.63 25.69
N GLY A 118 -3.82 -0.77 24.75
CA GLY A 118 -3.83 -0.02 23.49
C GLY A 118 -3.10 -0.73 22.35
N MET A 119 -3.52 -0.41 21.14
CA MET A 119 -3.01 -1.02 19.89
C MET A 119 -1.50 -0.88 19.71
N SER A 120 -0.92 0.25 20.15
CA SER A 120 0.52 0.50 19.99
C SER A 120 1.37 -0.49 20.80
N VAL A 121 0.93 -0.82 22.03
CA VAL A 121 1.62 -1.79 22.89
C VAL A 121 1.44 -3.21 22.35
N GLY A 122 0.27 -3.51 21.78
CA GLY A 122 0.04 -4.78 21.09
C GLY A 122 0.92 -4.96 19.86
N ASP A 123 1.08 -3.92 19.07
CA ASP A 123 1.99 -3.92 17.90
C ASP A 123 3.45 -4.17 18.34
N GLU A 124 3.92 -3.54 19.42
CA GLU A 124 5.24 -3.80 19.99
C GLU A 124 5.39 -5.25 20.47
N SER A 125 4.34 -5.82 21.06
CA SER A 125 4.32 -7.22 21.49
C SER A 125 4.41 -8.18 20.30
N VAL A 126 3.71 -7.89 19.20
CA VAL A 126 3.78 -8.66 17.95
C VAL A 126 5.20 -8.59 17.35
N ILE A 127 5.81 -7.39 17.32
CA ILE A 127 7.18 -7.20 16.83
C ILE A 127 8.16 -7.95 17.72
N GLY A 128 8.00 -7.90 19.03
CA GLY A 128 8.83 -8.62 20.00
C GLY A 128 8.75 -10.13 19.80
N THR A 129 7.56 -10.68 19.63
CA THR A 129 7.31 -12.10 19.35
C THR A 129 7.95 -12.52 18.03
N ALA A 130 7.78 -11.74 16.97
CA ALA A 130 8.42 -11.98 15.68
C ALA A 130 9.97 -12.02 15.82
N GLY A 131 10.53 -11.12 16.62
CA GLY A 131 11.96 -11.11 16.93
C GLY A 131 12.42 -12.39 17.66
N CYS A 132 11.60 -12.93 18.57
CA CYS A 132 11.87 -14.20 19.23
C CYS A 132 11.82 -15.38 18.24
N VAL A 133 10.79 -15.43 17.41
CA VAL A 133 10.64 -16.46 16.37
C VAL A 133 11.83 -16.45 15.40
N LYS A 134 12.25 -15.27 14.96
CA LYS A 134 13.41 -15.11 14.07
C LYS A 134 14.71 -15.58 14.71
N ARG A 135 14.94 -15.26 15.98
CA ARG A 135 16.13 -15.71 16.72
C ARG A 135 16.11 -17.20 16.96
N ALA A 136 14.96 -17.76 17.35
CA ALA A 136 14.82 -19.20 17.53
C ALA A 136 15.08 -19.96 16.23
N GLY A 137 14.54 -19.48 15.10
CA GLY A 137 14.80 -20.05 13.78
C GLY A 137 16.27 -20.00 13.41
N ALA A 138 16.97 -18.89 13.67
CA ALA A 138 18.39 -18.77 13.41
C ALA A 138 19.26 -19.72 14.28
N LEU A 139 18.83 -20.01 15.51
CA LEU A 139 19.52 -20.95 16.41
C LEU A 139 19.26 -22.42 16.01
N ALA A 140 18.10 -22.71 15.42
CA ALA A 140 17.72 -24.06 15.01
C ALA A 140 18.41 -24.50 13.70
N GLY A 141 18.99 -23.58 12.92
CA GLY A 141 19.80 -23.88 11.74
C GLY A 141 19.42 -23.09 10.47
N GLU A 142 20.24 -23.22 9.44
CA GLU A 142 20.06 -22.47 8.17
C GLU A 142 18.82 -22.89 7.36
N GLY A 143 18.25 -24.08 7.61
CA GLY A 143 17.07 -24.61 6.93
C GLY A 143 15.73 -24.04 7.45
N VAL A 144 15.74 -23.22 8.51
CA VAL A 144 14.52 -22.72 9.14
C VAL A 144 14.02 -21.45 8.46
N ARG A 145 12.76 -21.46 8.06
CA ARG A 145 12.07 -20.30 7.47
C ARG A 145 10.91 -19.86 8.35
N CYS A 146 10.91 -18.58 8.74
CA CYS A 146 9.91 -18.01 9.62
C CYS A 146 8.96 -17.09 8.85
N PHE A 147 7.66 -17.19 9.19
CA PHE A 147 6.58 -16.49 8.53
C PHE A 147 5.64 -15.86 9.57
N ARG A 148 5.01 -14.74 9.21
CA ARG A 148 3.82 -14.23 9.87
C ARG A 148 2.60 -14.60 9.04
N VAL A 149 1.72 -15.47 9.58
CA VAL A 149 0.58 -16.01 8.84
C VAL A 149 -0.66 -15.16 9.02
N SER A 150 -0.85 -14.59 10.22
CA SER A 150 -1.96 -13.67 10.50
C SER A 150 -1.54 -12.59 11.50
N GLY A 151 -2.51 -11.84 12.03
CA GLY A 151 -2.27 -10.77 13.01
C GLY A 151 -1.45 -11.22 14.22
N ASN A 152 -1.79 -12.38 14.78
CA ASN A 152 -1.20 -12.97 15.99
C ASN A 152 -0.61 -14.36 15.78
N GLU A 153 -0.48 -14.84 14.53
CA GLU A 153 -0.01 -16.20 14.23
C GLU A 153 1.28 -16.16 13.42
N PHE A 154 2.21 -17.00 13.82
CA PHE A 154 3.48 -17.20 13.17
C PHE A 154 3.64 -18.67 12.81
N ALA A 155 4.46 -18.95 11.80
CA ALA A 155 4.84 -20.30 11.42
C ALA A 155 6.36 -20.37 11.22
N ALA A 156 6.95 -21.45 11.66
CA ALA A 156 8.33 -21.81 11.33
C ALA A 156 8.32 -23.16 10.61
N VAL A 157 8.98 -23.22 9.47
CA VAL A 157 9.17 -24.46 8.71
C VAL A 157 10.64 -24.82 8.76
N MET A 158 10.94 -26.00 9.25
CA MET A 158 12.27 -26.61 9.24
C MET A 158 12.29 -27.72 8.19
N THR A 159 13.23 -27.67 7.28
CA THR A 159 13.48 -28.78 6.35
C THR A 159 14.71 -29.54 6.85
N GLY A 160 14.63 -30.86 6.94
CA GLY A 160 15.78 -31.69 7.28
C GLY A 160 16.93 -31.35 6.35
N GLN A 161 18.08 -31.01 6.89
CA GLN A 161 19.31 -30.98 6.10
C GLN A 161 19.61 -32.43 5.71
N ASP A 162 19.64 -32.69 4.40
CA ASP A 162 20.33 -33.87 3.92
C ASP A 162 21.73 -33.87 4.58
N GLY A 163 21.95 -34.79 5.49
CA GLY A 163 23.26 -35.06 6.02
C GLY A 163 24.16 -35.44 4.83
N GLY A 164 24.83 -34.43 4.29
CA GLY A 164 25.86 -34.67 3.31
C GLY A 164 26.85 -35.63 3.94
N ASP A 165 26.93 -36.77 3.31
CA ASP A 165 27.88 -37.85 3.60
C ASP A 165 29.29 -37.31 3.85
N ILE A 166 29.85 -37.73 4.97
CA ILE A 166 31.28 -37.64 5.29
C ILE A 166 32.03 -38.59 4.37
#